data_b532266cb6e429e808268c6ccfc1131c
#
_entry.id   b532266cb6e429e808268c6ccfc1131c
#
_cell.length_a   1.000
_cell.length_b   1.000
_cell.length_c   1.000
_cell.angle_alpha   90.00
_cell.angle_beta   90.00
_cell.angle_gamma   90.00
#
_symmetry.space_group_name_H-M   'P 1'
#
loop_
_entity.id
_entity.type
_entity.pdbx_description
1 polymer ?
#
loop_
_entity_poly.entity_id
_entity_poly.type
_entity_poly.pdbx_seq_one_letter_code
_entity_poly.pdbx_strand_id
1 'polypeptide(L)'
;MAQKYDVMVIGPVSVDYNIDYLGNERREIGGAVVASGFAAAGSGARTAIFCKLNEKDADVEERFRGVQADVYWKASSATCSIRNQYFTADKEKRQCTSLGVCDPFRFEELPQMETAVYHFAGLVYGDFDGALFEEASRHGKV
;
A
#
# COMPACT_ATOMS: atom_id res chain seq x y z
N MET A 1 7.22 -17.59 21.72
CA MET A 1 5.95 -16.86 21.78
C MET A 1 5.61 -16.33 20.40
N ALA A 2 4.35 -16.46 20.00
CA ALA A 2 3.90 -15.90 18.73
C ALA A 2 4.12 -14.37 18.72
N GLN A 3 4.59 -13.86 17.61
CA GLN A 3 4.74 -12.42 17.40
C GLN A 3 3.35 -11.80 17.30
N LYS A 4 3.13 -10.70 18.00
CA LYS A 4 1.86 -10.02 18.05
C LYS A 4 2.02 -8.60 17.52
N TYR A 5 1.10 -8.20 16.64
CA TYR A 5 1.02 -6.83 16.13
C TYR A 5 -0.21 -6.11 16.69
N ASP A 6 -0.03 -4.84 16.99
CA ASP A 6 -1.16 -3.96 17.31
C ASP A 6 -1.94 -3.64 16.04
N VAL A 7 -1.22 -3.45 14.92
CA VAL A 7 -1.83 -3.19 13.61
C VAL A 7 -1.04 -3.83 12.47
N MET A 8 -1.77 -4.38 11.52
CA MET A 8 -1.24 -4.78 10.22
C MET A 8 -1.86 -3.86 9.16
N VAL A 9 -1.03 -3.09 8.48
CA VAL A 9 -1.44 -2.21 7.37
C VAL A 9 -1.26 -2.95 6.07
N ILE A 10 -2.33 -3.08 5.30
CA ILE A 10 -2.39 -3.93 4.11
C ILE A 10 -2.84 -3.11 2.92
N GLY A 11 -2.09 -3.15 1.85
CA GLY A 11 -2.48 -2.49 0.62
C GLY A 11 -1.39 -2.42 -0.43
N PRO A 12 -1.75 -2.05 -1.67
CA PRO A 12 -0.77 -1.90 -2.73
C PRO A 12 0.11 -0.67 -2.50
N VAL A 13 1.40 -0.82 -2.80
CA VAL A 13 2.23 0.34 -3.08
C VAL A 13 1.93 0.84 -4.48
N SER A 14 2.11 2.12 -4.73
CA SER A 14 1.90 2.72 -6.05
C SER A 14 3.17 3.37 -6.55
N VAL A 15 3.48 3.11 -7.81
CA VAL A 15 4.51 3.86 -8.54
C VAL A 15 3.78 4.92 -9.36
N ASP A 16 3.89 6.17 -8.93
CA ASP A 16 3.16 7.27 -9.53
C ASP A 16 4.04 8.09 -10.45
N TYR A 17 3.50 8.47 -11.59
CA TYR A 17 4.12 9.40 -12.52
C TYR A 17 3.35 10.72 -12.48
N ASN A 18 3.94 11.71 -11.83
CA ASN A 18 3.35 13.03 -11.64
C ASN A 18 3.93 14.01 -12.65
N ILE A 19 3.07 14.52 -13.54
CA ILE A 19 3.45 15.48 -14.59
C ILE A 19 2.87 16.83 -14.21
N ASP A 20 3.73 17.81 -13.99
CA ASP A 20 3.28 19.16 -13.65
C ASP A 20 2.72 19.91 -14.87
N TYR A 21 2.17 21.11 -14.64
CA TYR A 21 1.58 21.94 -15.69
C TYR A 21 2.61 22.45 -16.72
N LEU A 22 3.90 22.36 -16.43
CA LEU A 22 5.00 22.69 -17.34
C LEU A 22 5.50 21.45 -18.13
N GLY A 23 4.96 20.27 -17.84
CA GLY A 23 5.34 19.02 -18.49
C GLY A 23 6.50 18.28 -17.85
N ASN A 24 6.97 18.70 -16.68
CA ASN A 24 8.02 17.97 -15.97
C ASN A 24 7.43 16.73 -15.30
N GLU A 25 8.03 15.57 -15.54
CA GLU A 25 7.61 14.30 -14.96
C GLU A 25 8.49 13.92 -13.76
N ARG A 26 7.85 13.43 -12.71
CA ARG A 26 8.52 12.82 -11.55
C ARG A 26 7.92 11.46 -11.27
N ARG A 27 8.78 10.46 -11.08
CA ARG A 27 8.40 9.15 -10.55
C ARG A 27 8.45 9.23 -9.03
N GLU A 28 7.33 8.92 -8.40
CA GLU A 28 7.20 8.92 -6.94
C GLU A 28 6.63 7.57 -6.48
N ILE A 29 6.99 7.16 -5.29
CA ILE A 29 6.47 5.94 -4.68
C ILE A 29 5.53 6.35 -3.56
N GLY A 30 4.32 5.86 -3.64
CA GLY A 30 3.25 6.23 -2.72
C GLY A 30 2.31 5.06 -2.45
N GLY A 31 1.06 5.44 -2.30
CA GLY A 31 -0.01 4.55 -1.89
C GLY A 31 -0.38 4.76 -0.44
N ALA A 32 -1.64 4.49 -0.13
CA ALA A 32 -2.16 4.64 1.22
C ALA A 32 -1.41 3.76 2.23
N VAL A 33 -0.94 2.58 1.81
CA VAL A 33 -0.16 1.65 2.66
C VAL A 33 1.13 2.28 3.17
N VAL A 34 1.79 3.11 2.38
CA VAL A 34 3.02 3.81 2.80
C VAL A 34 2.69 4.84 3.87
N ALA A 35 1.74 5.73 3.62
CA ALA A 35 1.35 6.78 4.55
C ALA A 35 0.81 6.19 5.86
N SER A 36 -0.12 5.24 5.79
CA SER A 36 -0.71 4.59 6.95
C SER A 36 0.31 3.76 7.73
N GLY A 37 1.22 3.08 7.04
CA GLY A 37 2.28 2.30 7.67
C GLY A 37 3.24 3.14 8.48
N PHE A 38 3.71 4.26 7.93
CA PHE A 38 4.56 5.21 8.67
C PHE A 38 3.83 5.86 9.84
N ALA A 39 2.56 6.24 9.66
CA ALA A 39 1.75 6.82 10.72
C ALA A 39 1.53 5.84 11.88
N ALA A 40 1.18 4.59 11.59
CA ALA A 40 1.00 3.55 12.60
C ALA A 40 2.29 3.28 13.37
N ALA A 41 3.41 3.07 12.66
CA ALA A 41 4.71 2.86 13.28
C ALA A 41 5.14 4.07 14.13
N GLY A 42 4.93 5.29 13.61
CA GLY A 42 5.25 6.53 14.32
C GLY A 42 4.42 6.77 15.58
N SER A 43 3.25 6.15 15.71
CA SER A 43 2.43 6.21 16.93
C SER A 43 2.97 5.35 18.07
N GLY A 44 3.99 4.53 17.83
CA GLY A 44 4.52 3.56 18.77
C GLY A 44 3.82 2.20 18.74
N ALA A 45 2.84 2.01 17.85
CA ALA A 45 2.19 0.73 17.66
C ALA A 45 3.17 -0.30 17.06
N ARG A 46 3.12 -1.52 17.54
CA ARG A 46 3.83 -2.62 16.91
C ARG A 46 3.18 -2.95 15.59
N THR A 47 3.83 -2.55 14.51
CA THR A 47 3.24 -2.49 13.17
C THR A 47 3.84 -3.53 12.24
N ALA A 48 2.98 -4.25 11.53
CA ALA A 48 3.32 -4.97 10.32
C ALA A 48 2.78 -4.21 9.10
N ILE A 49 3.50 -4.26 8.00
CA ILE A 49 3.05 -3.73 6.70
C ILE A 49 3.09 -4.89 5.71
N PHE A 50 1.99 -5.12 5.02
CA PHE A 50 1.93 -6.10 3.95
C PHE A 50 1.52 -5.42 2.64
N CYS A 51 2.37 -5.53 1.63
CA CYS A 51 2.11 -4.94 0.32
C CYS A 51 2.37 -5.93 -0.82
N LYS A 52 1.94 -5.57 -2.02
CA LYS A 52 2.22 -6.28 -3.27
C LYS A 52 2.85 -5.35 -4.27
N LEU A 53 3.79 -5.89 -5.03
CA LEU A 53 4.45 -5.21 -6.16
C LEU A 53 4.99 -6.24 -7.16
N ASN A 54 5.27 -5.80 -8.37
CA ASN A 54 6.00 -6.62 -9.33
C ASN A 54 7.49 -6.64 -8.97
N GLU A 55 8.16 -7.77 -9.18
CA GLU A 55 9.59 -7.92 -8.85
C GLU A 55 10.49 -6.89 -9.54
N LYS A 56 10.12 -6.41 -10.72
CA LYS A 56 10.87 -5.35 -11.42
C LYS A 56 10.90 -4.01 -10.67
N ASP A 57 9.95 -3.80 -9.75
CA ASP A 57 9.82 -2.60 -8.94
C ASP A 57 10.24 -2.86 -7.47
N ALA A 58 11.07 -3.87 -7.22
CA ALA A 58 11.51 -4.23 -5.86
C ALA A 58 12.30 -3.10 -5.16
N ASP A 59 12.81 -2.12 -5.89
CA ASP A 59 13.39 -0.89 -5.34
C ASP A 59 12.41 -0.09 -4.49
N VAL A 60 11.12 -0.33 -4.67
CA VAL A 60 10.03 0.26 -3.86
C VAL A 60 10.17 -0.10 -2.38
N GLU A 61 10.75 -1.24 -2.05
CA GLU A 61 11.03 -1.62 -0.66
C GLU A 61 11.88 -0.57 0.08
N GLU A 62 12.77 0.12 -0.63
CA GLU A 62 13.59 1.17 -0.05
C GLU A 62 12.74 2.32 0.51
N ARG A 63 11.51 2.49 0.03
CA ARG A 63 10.58 3.49 0.53
C ARG A 63 10.21 3.27 1.99
N PHE A 64 10.28 2.03 2.45
CA PHE A 64 10.05 1.67 3.85
C PHE A 64 11.32 1.70 4.72
N ARG A 65 12.46 2.07 4.16
CA ARG A 65 13.71 2.19 4.93
C ARG A 65 13.53 3.24 6.04
N GLY A 66 13.88 2.86 7.26
CA GLY A 66 13.76 3.72 8.43
C GLY A 66 12.38 3.68 9.10
N VAL A 67 11.39 2.99 8.54
CA VAL A 67 10.16 2.72 9.26
C VAL A 67 10.42 1.69 10.38
N GLN A 68 9.87 1.93 11.55
CA GLN A 68 9.95 0.98 12.66
C GLN A 68 8.79 -0.01 12.61
N ALA A 69 8.76 -0.80 11.57
CA ALA A 69 7.74 -1.81 11.30
C ALA A 69 8.37 -3.01 10.60
N ASP A 70 7.73 -4.17 10.75
CA ASP A 70 8.10 -5.35 9.96
C ASP A 70 7.38 -5.27 8.62
N VAL A 71 8.14 -5.24 7.53
CA VAL A 71 7.61 -5.11 6.17
C VAL A 71 7.65 -6.45 5.46
N TYR A 72 6.50 -6.87 4.97
CA TYR A 72 6.29 -8.08 4.19
C TYR A 72 5.75 -7.71 2.82
N TRP A 73 6.13 -8.44 1.79
CA TRP A 73 5.55 -8.25 0.48
C TRP A 73 5.44 -9.55 -0.30
N LYS A 74 4.59 -9.55 -1.29
CA LYS A 74 4.40 -10.66 -2.22
C LYS A 74 4.46 -10.15 -3.65
N ALA A 75 5.08 -10.96 -4.53
CA ALA A 75 5.13 -10.65 -5.95
C ALA A 75 3.72 -10.62 -6.56
N SER A 76 3.51 -9.65 -7.43
CA SER A 76 2.28 -9.43 -8.18
C SER A 76 2.57 -9.38 -9.68
N SER A 77 1.58 -9.68 -10.49
CA SER A 77 1.70 -9.59 -11.95
C SER A 77 2.01 -8.16 -12.43
N ALA A 78 1.56 -7.15 -11.68
CA ALA A 78 1.88 -5.76 -11.90
C ALA A 78 1.96 -5.00 -10.57
N THR A 79 2.72 -3.91 -10.55
CA THR A 79 2.68 -2.92 -9.47
C THR A 79 1.56 -1.93 -9.77
N CYS A 80 0.80 -1.52 -8.75
CA CYS A 80 -0.16 -0.44 -8.90
C CYS A 80 0.58 0.82 -9.38
N SER A 81 0.03 1.50 -10.38
CA SER A 81 0.67 2.67 -10.97
C SER A 81 -0.37 3.65 -11.50
N ILE A 82 -0.16 4.91 -11.22
CA ILE A 82 -1.05 6.00 -11.60
C ILE A 82 -0.24 7.10 -12.27
N ARG A 83 -0.78 7.63 -13.36
CA ARG A 83 -0.29 8.86 -13.98
C ARG A 83 -1.19 10.00 -13.60
N ASN A 84 -0.62 11.03 -12.97
CA ASN A 84 -1.30 12.27 -12.63
C ASN A 84 -0.78 13.39 -13.54
N GLN A 85 -1.62 13.85 -14.44
CA GLN A 85 -1.35 15.04 -15.26
C GLN A 85 -2.00 16.25 -14.62
N TYR A 86 -1.19 17.17 -14.15
CA TYR A 86 -1.65 18.46 -13.61
C TYR A 86 -1.68 19.53 -14.70
N PHE A 87 -2.77 20.29 -14.77
CA PHE A 87 -2.98 21.32 -15.80
C PHE A 87 -2.79 22.74 -15.28
N THR A 88 -2.71 22.90 -13.96
CA THR A 88 -2.57 24.21 -13.29
C THR A 88 -1.51 24.14 -12.20
N ALA A 89 -0.90 25.30 -11.91
CA ALA A 89 0.17 25.43 -10.91
C ALA A 89 -0.31 25.06 -9.49
N ASP A 90 -1.57 25.35 -9.16
CA ASP A 90 -2.20 25.00 -7.88
C ASP A 90 -2.57 23.53 -7.76
N LYS A 91 -2.39 22.74 -8.83
CA LYS A 91 -2.70 21.31 -8.92
C LYS A 91 -4.18 20.94 -8.72
N GLU A 92 -5.08 21.89 -8.79
CA GLU A 92 -6.51 21.61 -8.61
C GLU A 92 -7.13 20.89 -9.82
N LYS A 93 -6.60 21.13 -11.01
CA LYS A 93 -7.05 20.45 -12.23
C LYS A 93 -6.07 19.36 -12.61
N ARG A 94 -6.51 18.11 -12.53
CA ARG A 94 -5.70 16.97 -12.91
C ARG A 94 -6.51 15.89 -13.61
N GLN A 95 -5.84 15.12 -14.42
CA GLN A 95 -6.31 13.85 -14.95
C GLN A 95 -5.51 12.71 -14.34
N CYS A 96 -6.21 11.75 -13.76
CA CYS A 96 -5.62 10.52 -13.24
C CYS A 96 -5.87 9.38 -14.22
N THR A 97 -4.82 8.67 -14.57
CA THR A 97 -4.91 7.50 -15.46
C THR A 97 -4.25 6.31 -14.77
N SER A 98 -4.96 5.20 -14.66
CA SER A 98 -4.37 3.95 -14.17
C SER A 98 -3.43 3.37 -15.22
N LEU A 99 -2.19 3.08 -14.83
CA LEU A 99 -1.18 2.44 -15.67
C LEU A 99 -0.96 0.98 -15.29
N GLY A 100 -1.40 0.58 -14.11
CA GLY A 100 -1.29 -0.78 -13.63
C GLY A 100 -2.08 -0.99 -12.34
N VAL A 101 -2.54 -2.22 -12.16
CA VAL A 101 -3.26 -2.65 -10.96
C VAL A 101 -2.60 -3.91 -10.45
N CYS A 102 -2.29 -3.98 -9.17
CA CYS A 102 -1.73 -5.19 -8.59
C CYS A 102 -2.80 -6.29 -8.45
N ASP A 103 -2.34 -7.52 -8.30
CA ASP A 103 -3.23 -8.65 -8.04
C ASP A 103 -4.02 -8.44 -6.75
N PRO A 104 -5.30 -8.88 -6.66
CA PRO A 104 -6.10 -8.76 -5.46
C PRO A 104 -5.42 -9.42 -4.26
N PHE A 105 -5.62 -8.81 -3.09
CA PHE A 105 -5.11 -9.35 -1.83
C PHE A 105 -6.04 -10.46 -1.31
N ARG A 106 -5.45 -11.51 -0.73
CA ARG A 106 -6.16 -12.62 -0.12
C ARG A 106 -5.68 -12.83 1.31
N PHE A 107 -6.58 -13.27 2.19
CA PHE A 107 -6.26 -13.45 3.60
C PHE A 107 -5.10 -14.45 3.83
N GLU A 108 -5.09 -15.55 3.10
CA GLU A 108 -4.05 -16.58 3.20
C GLU A 108 -2.64 -16.12 2.80
N GLU A 109 -2.54 -14.97 2.14
CA GLU A 109 -1.25 -14.36 1.76
C GLU A 109 -0.66 -13.50 2.87
N LEU A 110 -1.48 -13.07 3.83
CA LEU A 110 -1.05 -12.23 4.93
C LEU A 110 -0.12 -13.00 5.87
N PRO A 111 0.83 -12.32 6.52
CA PRO A 111 1.59 -12.93 7.60
C PRO A 111 0.65 -13.50 8.67
N GLN A 112 0.79 -14.80 8.94
CA GLN A 112 -0.07 -15.52 9.88
C GLN A 112 0.39 -15.29 11.33
N MET A 113 0.07 -14.10 11.84
CA MET A 113 0.45 -13.65 13.17
C MET A 113 -0.74 -13.02 13.88
N GLU A 114 -0.76 -13.12 15.20
CA GLU A 114 -1.80 -12.47 16.00
C GLU A 114 -1.77 -10.96 15.73
N THR A 115 -2.90 -10.43 15.29
CA THR A 115 -3.04 -9.03 14.90
C THR A 115 -4.30 -8.46 15.52
N ALA A 116 -4.17 -7.36 16.24
CA ALA A 116 -5.32 -6.74 16.90
C ALA A 116 -6.20 -5.96 15.92
N VAL A 117 -5.58 -5.26 14.97
CA VAL A 117 -6.30 -4.43 13.98
C VAL A 117 -5.74 -4.69 12.58
N TYR A 118 -6.60 -4.98 11.65
CA TYR A 118 -6.31 -5.05 10.21
C TYR A 118 -6.74 -3.73 9.55
N HIS A 119 -5.78 -2.96 9.09
CA HIS A 119 -6.03 -1.69 8.42
C HIS A 119 -5.83 -1.86 6.91
N PHE A 120 -6.92 -1.87 6.16
CA PHE A 120 -6.89 -2.02 4.72
C PHE A 120 -6.74 -0.67 4.03
N ALA A 121 -5.60 -0.46 3.40
CA ALA A 121 -5.21 0.76 2.73
C ALA A 121 -5.26 0.58 1.21
N GLY A 122 -6.47 0.52 0.65
CA GLY A 122 -6.71 0.32 -0.78
C GLY A 122 -6.51 1.58 -1.62
N LEU A 123 -6.34 1.40 -2.91
CA LEU A 123 -6.17 2.47 -3.88
C LEU A 123 -7.21 2.42 -5.00
N VAL A 124 -7.56 1.23 -5.46
CA VAL A 124 -8.48 1.04 -6.57
C VAL A 124 -9.52 -0.02 -6.26
N TYR A 125 -10.62 0.05 -6.97
CA TYR A 125 -11.63 -1.00 -6.90
C TYR A 125 -11.04 -2.36 -7.27
N GLY A 126 -11.31 -3.37 -6.45
CA GLY A 126 -10.81 -4.73 -6.68
C GLY A 126 -9.49 -5.07 -5.96
N ASP A 127 -8.86 -4.12 -5.25
CA ASP A 127 -7.69 -4.44 -4.42
C ASP A 127 -8.04 -5.50 -3.36
N PHE A 128 -9.23 -5.40 -2.80
CA PHE A 128 -9.73 -6.29 -1.77
C PHE A 128 -11.10 -6.85 -2.16
N ASP A 129 -11.37 -8.10 -1.83
CA ASP A 129 -12.70 -8.69 -1.92
C ASP A 129 -13.40 -8.75 -0.56
N GLY A 130 -14.71 -9.00 -0.58
CA GLY A 130 -15.50 -9.09 0.65
C GLY A 130 -15.08 -10.26 1.55
N ALA A 131 -14.60 -11.35 0.97
CA ALA A 131 -14.14 -12.53 1.70
C ALA A 131 -12.89 -12.22 2.55
N LEU A 132 -12.02 -11.35 2.05
CA LEU A 132 -10.84 -10.89 2.81
C LEU A 132 -11.25 -10.17 4.10
N PHE A 133 -12.20 -9.23 4.01
CA PHE A 133 -12.67 -8.49 5.17
C PHE A 133 -13.39 -9.39 6.17
N GLU A 134 -14.24 -10.29 5.67
CA GLU A 134 -14.96 -11.24 6.50
C GLU A 134 -14.00 -12.14 7.27
N GLU A 135 -12.99 -12.70 6.59
CA GLU A 135 -12.00 -13.55 7.24
C GLU A 135 -11.16 -12.76 8.25
N ALA A 136 -10.66 -11.58 7.89
CA ALA A 136 -9.90 -10.74 8.80
C ALA A 136 -10.68 -10.40 10.07
N SER A 137 -11.99 -10.15 9.94
CA SER A 137 -12.86 -9.82 11.08
C SER A 137 -13.03 -10.95 12.10
N ARG A 138 -12.74 -12.19 11.72
CA ARG A 138 -12.70 -13.34 12.63
C ARG A 138 -11.44 -13.39 13.48
N HIS A 139 -10.41 -12.69 13.08
CA HIS A 139 -9.09 -12.70 13.73
C HIS A 139 -8.75 -11.42 14.47
N GLY A 140 -9.38 -10.29 14.12
CA GLY A 140 -9.15 -8.99 14.74
C GLY A 140 -10.16 -7.95 14.28
N LYS A 141 -9.95 -6.71 14.68
CA LYS A 141 -10.76 -5.59 14.19
C LYS A 141 -10.39 -5.25 12.75
N VAL A 142 -11.37 -4.83 11.98
CA VAL A 142 -11.18 -4.34 10.60
C VAL A 142 -11.58 -2.87 10.52
#